data_a5c6edcac55ddb7865b7ef59cf2b083d
#
_entry.id   a5c6edcac55ddb7865b7ef59cf2b083d
#
_cell.length_a   1.000
_cell.length_b   1.000
_cell.length_c   1.000
_cell.angle_alpha   90.00
_cell.angle_beta   90.00
_cell.angle_gamma   90.00
#
_symmetry.space_group_name_H-M   'P 1'
#
loop_
_entity.id
_entity.type
_entity.pdbx_description
1 polymer ?
#
loop_
_entity_poly.entity_id
_entity_poly.type
_entity_poly.pdbx_seq_one_letter_code
_entity_poly.pdbx_strand_id
1 'polypeptide(L)'
;MTGDGGKTSEGRTRKGSYAAPALDKAFLIIELLASHPQGMLVSEMATALGRSLGELFRIVVVMEEARYLEKSPIDDRYRVTYKFLDIAYRATPARQLTAAALPEMQSLALNVGQSCHLVVIEGGAGLVIAREENPGTRGFALRIGASIDIVASCSGKVLLAFAAPAQRVRILDRAEAAQGQAIDRVALAEELERVRAQGHGLRESPITRGVTDLSAPIFGFGGDCMAALTIPFLETIDGSQTCSIPQARQILIETTARISQALGYRGDAADGAPPASCG
;
A
#
# COMPACT_ATOMS: atom_id res chain seq x y z
N MET A 1 38.69 21.23 -48.85
CA MET A 1 37.80 22.24 -48.33
C MET A 1 36.70 21.51 -47.58
N THR A 2 36.98 21.02 -46.42
CA THR A 2 36.71 21.50 -45.06
C THR A 2 35.25 21.90 -44.83
N GLY A 3 34.52 21.03 -44.22
CA GLY A 3 33.16 21.18 -43.69
C GLY A 3 33.09 20.54 -42.31
N ASP A 4 33.16 21.39 -41.34
CA ASP A 4 33.14 21.13 -39.90
C ASP A 4 31.79 20.60 -39.44
N GLY A 5 31.76 19.48 -38.77
CA GLY A 5 30.57 18.87 -38.20
C GLY A 5 30.50 19.08 -36.67
N GLY A 6 29.81 20.13 -36.29
CA GLY A 6 29.57 20.44 -34.86
C GLY A 6 28.84 19.32 -34.11
N LYS A 7 29.50 18.73 -33.13
CA LYS A 7 28.91 17.88 -32.10
C LYS A 7 28.26 18.74 -31.05
N THR A 8 26.94 18.82 -31.04
CA THR A 8 26.18 19.27 -29.87
C THR A 8 26.08 18.14 -28.88
N SER A 9 26.89 18.20 -27.82
CA SER A 9 26.77 17.34 -26.62
C SER A 9 25.68 17.92 -25.74
N GLU A 10 24.50 17.37 -25.79
CA GLU A 10 23.48 17.61 -24.74
C GLU A 10 23.95 17.00 -23.42
N GLY A 11 24.35 17.88 -22.53
CA GLY A 11 24.71 17.55 -21.16
C GLY A 11 23.48 17.13 -20.36
N ARG A 12 23.27 15.82 -20.23
CA ARG A 12 22.40 15.26 -19.17
C ARG A 12 23.05 15.58 -17.83
N THR A 13 22.54 16.61 -17.15
CA THR A 13 22.84 16.90 -15.73
C THR A 13 22.43 15.68 -14.91
N ARG A 14 23.38 14.82 -14.54
CA ARG A 14 23.22 13.81 -13.51
C ARG A 14 22.91 14.54 -12.20
N LYS A 15 21.67 14.42 -11.71
CA LYS A 15 21.32 14.76 -10.33
C LYS A 15 22.33 14.05 -9.43
N GLY A 16 23.12 14.80 -8.65
CA GLY A 16 24.14 14.25 -7.76
C GLY A 16 23.49 13.25 -6.81
N SER A 17 23.84 11.99 -6.94
CA SER A 17 23.45 10.94 -6.00
C SER A 17 24.27 11.15 -4.74
N TYR A 18 23.66 11.66 -3.67
CA TYR A 18 24.25 11.61 -2.35
C TYR A 18 24.31 10.14 -1.91
N ALA A 19 25.48 9.54 -2.01
CA ALA A 19 25.71 8.18 -1.57
C ALA A 19 25.98 8.16 -0.06
N ALA A 20 25.24 7.39 0.69
CA ALA A 20 25.48 7.08 2.10
C ALA A 20 25.65 5.56 2.27
N PRO A 21 26.80 4.98 1.86
CA PRO A 21 26.93 3.53 1.71
C PRO A 21 26.67 2.73 2.99
N ALA A 22 26.92 3.31 4.17
CA ALA A 22 26.63 2.66 5.44
C ALA A 22 25.12 2.56 5.70
N LEU A 23 24.37 3.61 5.34
CA LEU A 23 22.92 3.65 5.49
C LEU A 23 22.24 2.69 4.51
N ASP A 24 22.68 2.66 3.26
CA ASP A 24 22.16 1.72 2.25
C ASP A 24 22.32 0.28 2.73
N LYS A 25 23.46 -0.07 3.31
CA LYS A 25 23.72 -1.40 3.86
C LYS A 25 22.87 -1.70 5.10
N ALA A 26 22.62 -0.71 5.96
CA ALA A 26 21.73 -0.88 7.10
C ALA A 26 20.29 -1.23 6.63
N PHE A 27 19.78 -0.56 5.61
CA PHE A 27 18.48 -0.92 5.03
C PHE A 27 18.47 -2.33 4.44
N LEU A 28 19.50 -2.73 3.68
CA LEU A 28 19.61 -4.08 3.14
C LEU A 28 19.64 -5.16 4.24
N ILE A 29 20.31 -4.89 5.37
CA ILE A 29 20.33 -5.80 6.53
C ILE A 29 18.92 -5.95 7.13
N ILE A 30 18.18 -4.83 7.28
CA ILE A 30 16.81 -4.85 7.80
C ILE A 30 15.89 -5.70 6.92
N GLU A 31 15.90 -5.44 5.60
CA GLU A 31 15.07 -6.16 4.64
C GLU A 31 15.40 -7.66 4.60
N LEU A 32 16.69 -8.01 4.64
CA LEU A 32 17.15 -9.39 4.70
C LEU A 32 16.65 -10.09 5.97
N LEU A 33 16.84 -9.48 7.13
CA LEU A 33 16.43 -10.04 8.42
C LEU A 33 14.91 -10.11 8.57
N ALA A 34 14.15 -9.19 7.98
CA ALA A 34 12.69 -9.24 7.96
C ALA A 34 12.15 -10.50 7.25
N SER A 35 12.93 -11.07 6.32
CA SER A 35 12.61 -12.31 5.62
C SER A 35 13.12 -13.57 6.35
N HIS A 36 13.85 -13.41 7.47
CA HIS A 36 14.46 -14.49 8.24
C HIS A 36 14.05 -14.43 9.72
N PRO A 37 12.84 -14.89 10.10
CA PRO A 37 12.32 -14.77 11.47
C PRO A 37 13.20 -15.46 12.53
N GLN A 38 13.97 -16.49 12.14
CA GLN A 38 14.92 -17.17 13.04
C GLN A 38 16.22 -16.39 13.26
N GLY A 39 16.38 -15.27 12.58
CA GLY A 39 17.59 -14.45 12.61
C GLY A 39 18.73 -15.05 11.79
N MET A 40 19.82 -14.28 11.65
CA MET A 40 21.01 -14.67 10.89
C MET A 40 22.29 -14.29 11.64
N LEU A 41 23.35 -15.07 11.43
CA LEU A 41 24.71 -14.70 11.80
C LEU A 41 25.22 -13.59 10.87
N VAL A 42 26.14 -12.73 11.35
CA VAL A 42 26.75 -11.69 10.51
C VAL A 42 27.44 -12.28 9.27
N SER A 43 28.04 -13.46 9.40
CA SER A 43 28.67 -14.18 8.28
C SER A 43 27.67 -14.63 7.22
N GLU A 44 26.50 -15.10 7.64
CA GLU A 44 25.41 -15.48 6.73
C GLU A 44 24.87 -14.23 5.98
N MET A 45 24.66 -13.12 6.70
CA MET A 45 24.26 -11.84 6.08
C MET A 45 25.31 -11.34 5.09
N ALA A 46 26.61 -11.44 5.44
CA ALA A 46 27.70 -11.04 4.56
C ALA A 46 27.69 -11.82 3.25
N THR A 47 27.50 -13.14 3.34
CA THR A 47 27.38 -14.02 2.17
C THR A 47 26.16 -13.66 1.32
N ALA A 48 24.98 -13.52 1.95
CA ALA A 48 23.72 -13.22 1.25
C ALA A 48 23.76 -11.87 0.53
N LEU A 49 24.41 -10.86 1.12
CA LEU A 49 24.50 -9.50 0.55
C LEU A 49 25.75 -9.29 -0.34
N GLY A 50 26.64 -10.29 -0.48
CA GLY A 50 27.88 -10.17 -1.25
C GLY A 50 28.83 -9.08 -0.69
N ARG A 51 28.94 -8.99 0.66
CA ARG A 51 29.73 -7.98 1.36
C ARG A 51 30.78 -8.65 2.28
N SER A 52 31.79 -7.87 2.70
CA SER A 52 32.77 -8.39 3.66
C SER A 52 32.20 -8.43 5.08
N LEU A 53 32.62 -9.43 5.85
CA LEU A 53 32.19 -9.61 7.25
C LEU A 53 32.50 -8.38 8.11
N GLY A 54 33.72 -7.83 8.00
CA GLY A 54 34.15 -6.67 8.81
C GLY A 54 33.40 -5.39 8.48
N GLU A 55 32.90 -5.24 7.25
CA GLU A 55 32.09 -4.11 6.82
C GLU A 55 30.69 -4.17 7.45
N LEU A 56 30.03 -5.35 7.39
CA LEU A 56 28.70 -5.52 7.95
C LEU A 56 28.73 -5.54 9.47
N PHE A 57 29.74 -6.13 10.09
CA PHE A 57 29.86 -6.20 11.55
C PHE A 57 29.76 -4.82 12.21
N ARG A 58 30.50 -3.82 11.69
CA ARG A 58 30.42 -2.45 12.21
C ARG A 58 29.03 -1.83 12.12
N ILE A 59 28.31 -2.10 11.06
CA ILE A 59 26.94 -1.59 10.87
C ILE A 59 25.97 -2.29 11.82
N VAL A 60 26.07 -3.64 11.94
CA VAL A 60 25.25 -4.44 12.84
C VAL A 60 25.41 -4.01 14.28
N VAL A 61 26.66 -3.77 14.76
CA VAL A 61 26.92 -3.27 16.12
C VAL A 61 26.23 -1.92 16.37
N VAL A 62 26.34 -0.97 15.46
CA VAL A 62 25.66 0.33 15.58
C VAL A 62 24.12 0.16 15.60
N MET A 63 23.59 -0.76 14.79
CA MET A 63 22.15 -1.04 14.76
C MET A 63 21.67 -1.73 16.04
N GLU A 64 22.51 -2.58 16.64
CA GLU A 64 22.24 -3.23 17.93
C GLU A 64 22.27 -2.19 19.07
N GLU A 65 23.31 -1.35 19.16
CA GLU A 65 23.40 -0.24 20.13
C GLU A 65 22.20 0.69 20.02
N ALA A 66 21.76 0.98 18.80
CA ALA A 66 20.57 1.78 18.53
C ALA A 66 19.25 1.00 18.75
N ARG A 67 19.29 -0.28 19.14
CA ARG A 67 18.16 -1.16 19.40
C ARG A 67 17.27 -1.45 18.18
N TYR A 68 17.78 -1.35 16.98
CA TYR A 68 17.10 -1.79 15.78
C TYR A 68 17.26 -3.31 15.56
N LEU A 69 18.39 -3.85 16.01
CA LEU A 69 18.67 -5.27 16.03
C LEU A 69 18.88 -5.73 17.47
N GLU A 70 18.67 -7.01 17.71
CA GLU A 70 19.04 -7.70 18.93
C GLU A 70 19.83 -8.96 18.60
N LYS A 71 20.83 -9.27 19.40
CA LYS A 71 21.62 -10.49 19.30
C LYS A 71 21.08 -11.52 20.26
N SER A 72 20.76 -12.70 19.76
CA SER A 72 20.35 -13.82 20.59
C SER A 72 21.56 -14.34 21.41
N PRO A 73 21.43 -14.51 22.73
CA PRO A 73 22.50 -15.03 23.58
C PRO A 73 22.73 -16.54 23.43
N ILE A 74 21.81 -17.23 22.72
CA ILE A 74 21.85 -18.70 22.59
C ILE A 74 22.67 -19.12 21.36
N ASP A 75 22.47 -18.40 20.24
CA ASP A 75 22.95 -18.82 18.91
C ASP A 75 23.68 -17.69 18.16
N ASP A 76 23.94 -16.58 18.82
CA ASP A 76 24.64 -15.38 18.27
C ASP A 76 23.95 -14.78 17.02
N ARG A 77 22.72 -15.17 16.73
CA ARG A 77 21.95 -14.68 15.58
C ARG A 77 21.33 -13.32 15.87
N TYR A 78 21.37 -12.45 14.87
CA TYR A 78 20.75 -11.14 14.93
C TYR A 78 19.33 -11.18 14.35
N ARG A 79 18.40 -10.45 15.01
CA ARG A 79 17.01 -10.30 14.59
C ARG A 79 16.62 -8.83 14.63
N VAL A 80 15.61 -8.45 13.84
CA VAL A 80 14.96 -7.14 13.96
C VAL A 80 14.16 -7.07 15.27
N THR A 81 14.19 -5.92 15.94
CA THR A 81 13.45 -5.70 17.19
C THR A 81 12.06 -5.14 16.96
N TYR A 82 11.22 -5.16 17.98
CA TYR A 82 9.91 -4.48 17.98
C TYR A 82 9.99 -2.95 17.86
N LYS A 83 11.20 -2.36 17.87
CA LYS A 83 11.38 -0.94 17.64
C LYS A 83 10.84 -0.49 16.27
N PHE A 84 10.92 -1.34 15.25
CA PHE A 84 10.32 -1.06 13.95
C PHE A 84 8.81 -0.94 14.02
N LEU A 85 8.15 -1.81 14.80
CA LEU A 85 6.72 -1.76 15.01
C LEU A 85 6.32 -0.47 15.77
N ASP A 86 7.07 -0.11 16.82
CA ASP A 86 6.85 1.13 17.57
C ASP A 86 7.00 2.38 16.68
N ILE A 87 8.03 2.43 15.84
CA ILE A 87 8.24 3.54 14.90
C ILE A 87 7.11 3.59 13.87
N ALA A 88 6.77 2.47 13.25
CA ALA A 88 5.68 2.40 12.29
C ALA A 88 4.36 2.87 12.92
N TYR A 89 4.07 2.41 14.14
CA TYR A 89 2.86 2.79 14.86
C TYR A 89 2.79 4.28 15.23
N ARG A 90 3.91 4.92 15.57
CA ARG A 90 3.96 6.34 15.93
C ARG A 90 4.07 7.28 14.73
N ALA A 91 4.78 6.85 13.69
CA ALA A 91 5.20 7.73 12.61
C ALA A 91 4.24 7.79 11.43
N THR A 92 3.32 6.82 11.29
CA THR A 92 2.47 6.76 10.11
C THR A 92 1.08 7.34 10.34
N PRO A 93 0.56 8.12 9.38
CA PRO A 93 -0.86 8.51 9.33
C PRO A 93 -1.80 7.29 9.36
N ALA A 94 -1.29 6.11 9.02
CA ALA A 94 -1.99 4.85 9.02
C ALA A 94 -2.54 4.42 10.40
N ARG A 95 -2.01 4.96 11.51
CA ARG A 95 -2.48 4.58 12.85
C ARG A 95 -3.97 4.86 13.08
N GLN A 96 -4.41 6.08 12.79
CA GLN A 96 -5.82 6.44 12.95
C GLN A 96 -6.70 5.66 11.96
N LEU A 97 -6.22 5.53 10.73
CA LEU A 97 -6.89 4.77 9.68
C LEU A 97 -7.05 3.29 10.05
N THR A 98 -5.99 2.60 10.47
CA THR A 98 -6.07 1.19 10.86
C THR A 98 -6.88 0.98 12.14
N ALA A 99 -6.78 1.88 13.13
CA ALA A 99 -7.58 1.80 14.35
C ALA A 99 -9.09 1.93 14.06
N ALA A 100 -9.47 2.80 13.13
CA ALA A 100 -10.87 2.94 12.70
C ALA A 100 -11.31 1.77 11.79
N ALA A 101 -10.41 1.26 10.93
CA ALA A 101 -10.76 0.27 9.93
C ALA A 101 -10.84 -1.17 10.47
N LEU A 102 -9.91 -1.59 11.34
CA LEU A 102 -9.81 -3.00 11.75
C LEU A 102 -11.10 -3.59 12.35
N PRO A 103 -11.83 -2.94 13.28
CA PRO A 103 -13.09 -3.47 13.80
C PRO A 103 -14.16 -3.63 12.72
N GLU A 104 -14.24 -2.67 11.81
CA GLU A 104 -15.18 -2.67 10.70
C GLU A 104 -14.82 -3.73 9.65
N MET A 105 -13.53 -3.93 9.38
CA MET A 105 -13.02 -4.98 8.49
C MET A 105 -13.32 -6.36 9.04
N GLN A 106 -13.15 -6.58 10.35
CA GLN A 106 -13.50 -7.83 11.02
C GLN A 106 -14.99 -8.13 10.87
N SER A 107 -15.85 -7.13 11.14
CA SER A 107 -17.29 -7.25 10.96
C SER A 107 -17.65 -7.53 9.49
N LEU A 108 -17.00 -6.86 8.55
CA LEU A 108 -17.17 -7.08 7.12
C LEU A 108 -16.85 -8.51 6.72
N ALA A 109 -15.66 -9.01 7.12
CA ALA A 109 -15.22 -10.37 6.80
C ALA A 109 -16.18 -11.44 7.33
N LEU A 110 -16.69 -11.26 8.56
CA LEU A 110 -17.71 -12.13 9.17
C LEU A 110 -19.03 -12.11 8.41
N ASN A 111 -19.55 -10.92 8.07
CA ASN A 111 -20.85 -10.76 7.45
C ASN A 111 -20.87 -11.23 5.99
N VAL A 112 -19.78 -11.06 5.27
CA VAL A 112 -19.68 -11.41 3.84
C VAL A 112 -19.13 -12.83 3.63
N GLY A 113 -18.44 -13.40 4.64
CA GLY A 113 -17.75 -14.68 4.50
C GLY A 113 -16.57 -14.61 3.52
N GLN A 114 -15.96 -13.45 3.37
CA GLN A 114 -14.81 -13.20 2.49
C GLN A 114 -13.71 -12.48 3.22
N SER A 115 -12.46 -12.68 2.79
CA SER A 115 -11.35 -11.87 3.27
C SER A 115 -11.44 -10.45 2.73
N CYS A 116 -10.84 -9.49 3.44
CA CYS A 116 -10.70 -8.12 2.93
C CYS A 116 -9.32 -7.54 3.28
N HIS A 117 -8.91 -6.52 2.53
CA HIS A 117 -7.64 -5.84 2.75
C HIS A 117 -7.75 -4.34 2.49
N LEU A 118 -6.95 -3.58 3.21
CA LEU A 118 -6.89 -2.13 3.18
C LEU A 118 -5.63 -1.68 2.44
N VAL A 119 -5.79 -0.84 1.42
CA VAL A 119 -4.72 -0.38 0.54
C VAL A 119 -4.59 1.13 0.62
N VAL A 120 -3.36 1.61 0.78
CA VAL A 120 -2.99 3.03 0.68
C VAL A 120 -2.05 3.27 -0.48
N ILE A 121 -1.88 4.53 -0.89
CA ILE A 121 -0.89 4.91 -1.90
C ILE A 121 0.47 5.04 -1.24
N GLU A 122 1.46 4.32 -1.76
CA GLU A 122 2.87 4.47 -1.40
C GLU A 122 3.71 4.65 -2.67
N GLY A 123 4.27 5.84 -2.83
CA GLY A 123 5.03 6.16 -4.05
C GLY A 123 4.18 6.13 -5.32
N GLY A 124 4.45 5.17 -6.21
CA GLY A 124 3.71 4.89 -7.44
C GLY A 124 2.93 3.57 -7.40
N ALA A 125 2.72 2.99 -6.22
CA ALA A 125 2.06 1.70 -6.03
C ALA A 125 0.98 1.78 -4.95
N GLY A 126 0.15 0.76 -4.85
CA GLY A 126 -0.68 0.51 -3.67
C GLY A 126 0.10 -0.34 -2.66
N LEU A 127 -0.06 -0.07 -1.37
CA LEU A 127 0.51 -0.84 -0.27
C LEU A 127 -0.60 -1.40 0.61
N VAL A 128 -0.60 -2.72 0.83
CA VAL A 128 -1.51 -3.36 1.78
C VAL A 128 -1.05 -3.08 3.22
N ILE A 129 -1.86 -2.37 4.01
CA ILE A 129 -1.51 -1.99 5.38
C ILE A 129 -2.31 -2.75 6.46
N ALA A 130 -3.44 -3.35 6.08
CA ALA A 130 -4.24 -4.19 6.97
C ALA A 130 -4.99 -5.24 6.14
N ARG A 131 -5.34 -6.35 6.79
CA ARG A 131 -6.17 -7.40 6.22
C ARG A 131 -6.98 -8.09 7.32
N GLU A 132 -8.14 -8.62 6.93
CA GLU A 132 -8.91 -9.59 7.71
C GLU A 132 -9.18 -10.83 6.86
N GLU A 133 -9.03 -11.98 7.46
CA GLU A 133 -9.20 -13.25 6.76
C GLU A 133 -10.66 -13.70 6.82
N ASN A 134 -11.08 -14.43 5.79
CA ASN A 134 -12.35 -15.15 5.80
C ASN A 134 -12.40 -16.06 7.05
N PRO A 135 -13.47 -16.02 7.85
CA PRO A 135 -13.62 -16.86 9.03
C PRO A 135 -13.77 -18.35 8.70
N GLY A 136 -14.06 -18.69 7.45
CA GLY A 136 -14.17 -20.07 6.98
C GLY A 136 -12.84 -20.75 6.70
N THR A 137 -12.91 -21.96 6.16
CA THR A 137 -11.72 -22.80 5.86
C THR A 137 -11.01 -22.41 4.55
N ARG A 138 -11.61 -21.56 3.72
CA ARG A 138 -11.11 -21.13 2.42
C ARG A 138 -11.16 -19.62 2.34
N GLY A 139 -10.11 -19.00 1.86
CA GLY A 139 -10.05 -17.54 1.68
C GLY A 139 -8.89 -17.17 0.78
N PHE A 140 -9.02 -16.00 0.16
CA PHE A 140 -7.95 -15.36 -0.59
C PHE A 140 -7.65 -14.03 0.08
N ALA A 141 -6.40 -13.81 0.50
CA ALA A 141 -5.97 -12.58 1.14
C ALA A 141 -4.56 -12.20 0.69
N LEU A 142 -4.35 -10.93 0.44
CA LEU A 142 -3.02 -10.37 0.21
C LEU A 142 -2.28 -10.21 1.53
N ARG A 143 -0.93 -10.30 1.49
CA ARG A 143 -0.11 -10.09 2.69
C ARG A 143 -0.04 -8.61 3.04
N ILE A 144 0.01 -8.28 4.33
CA ILE A 144 0.40 -6.94 4.78
C ILE A 144 1.81 -6.66 4.27
N GLY A 145 2.05 -5.45 3.77
CA GLY A 145 3.29 -5.05 3.11
C GLY A 145 3.36 -5.42 1.62
N ALA A 146 2.36 -6.12 1.06
CA ALA A 146 2.34 -6.40 -0.37
C ALA A 146 2.17 -5.11 -1.18
N SER A 147 3.00 -4.97 -2.21
CA SER A 147 2.87 -3.92 -3.22
C SER A 147 1.86 -4.34 -4.29
N ILE A 148 0.98 -3.44 -4.66
CA ILE A 148 -0.09 -3.66 -5.65
C ILE A 148 0.11 -2.70 -6.81
N ASP A 149 -0.06 -3.18 -8.04
CA ASP A 149 -0.08 -2.33 -9.22
C ASP A 149 -1.24 -1.33 -9.12
N ILE A 150 -0.89 -0.04 -9.08
CA ILE A 150 -1.85 1.05 -8.89
C ILE A 150 -2.78 1.24 -10.09
N VAL A 151 -2.37 0.85 -11.28
CA VAL A 151 -3.11 1.00 -12.53
C VAL A 151 -3.96 -0.24 -12.82
N ALA A 152 -3.39 -1.43 -12.64
CA ALA A 152 -4.05 -2.68 -12.99
C ALA A 152 -5.06 -3.16 -11.94
N SER A 153 -4.85 -2.89 -10.65
CA SER A 153 -5.69 -3.40 -9.57
C SER A 153 -7.00 -2.62 -9.39
N CYS A 154 -8.01 -3.27 -8.81
CA CYS A 154 -9.28 -2.64 -8.46
C CYS A 154 -9.09 -1.54 -7.40
N SER A 155 -8.36 -1.85 -6.32
CA SER A 155 -8.03 -0.88 -5.26
C SER A 155 -7.25 0.32 -5.79
N GLY A 156 -6.28 0.09 -6.68
CA GLY A 156 -5.51 1.15 -7.30
C GLY A 156 -6.36 2.10 -8.12
N LYS A 157 -7.30 1.58 -8.92
CA LYS A 157 -8.23 2.40 -9.69
C LYS A 157 -9.16 3.22 -8.79
N VAL A 158 -9.62 2.67 -7.66
CA VAL A 158 -10.40 3.43 -6.67
C VAL A 158 -9.55 4.56 -6.09
N LEU A 159 -8.33 4.27 -5.64
CA LEU A 159 -7.42 5.28 -5.12
C LEU A 159 -7.13 6.41 -6.12
N LEU A 160 -6.87 6.06 -7.39
CA LEU A 160 -6.63 7.03 -8.46
C LEU A 160 -7.87 7.83 -8.82
N ALA A 161 -9.05 7.20 -8.85
CA ALA A 161 -10.31 7.87 -9.18
C ALA A 161 -10.64 8.99 -8.20
N PHE A 162 -10.40 8.77 -6.91
CA PHE A 162 -10.70 9.72 -5.84
C PHE A 162 -9.49 10.57 -5.41
N ALA A 163 -8.31 10.36 -5.97
CA ALA A 163 -7.16 11.24 -5.75
C ALA A 163 -7.37 12.62 -6.39
N ALA A 164 -6.86 13.67 -5.74
CA ALA A 164 -6.81 15.01 -6.32
C ALA A 164 -6.01 14.99 -7.65
N PRO A 165 -6.40 15.79 -8.66
CA PRO A 165 -5.80 15.74 -9.99
C PRO A 165 -4.27 15.86 -9.99
N ALA A 166 -3.72 16.80 -9.22
CA ALA A 166 -2.26 16.97 -9.11
C ALA A 166 -1.56 15.80 -8.40
N GLN A 167 -2.22 15.15 -7.46
CA GLN A 167 -1.71 13.97 -6.78
C GLN A 167 -1.72 12.77 -7.74
N ARG A 168 -2.81 12.58 -8.49
CA ARG A 168 -2.93 11.51 -9.50
C ARG A 168 -1.79 11.56 -10.51
N VAL A 169 -1.49 12.74 -11.06
CA VAL A 169 -0.37 12.92 -11.99
C VAL A 169 0.95 12.43 -11.37
N ARG A 170 1.27 12.89 -10.14
CA ARG A 170 2.50 12.49 -9.45
C ARG A 170 2.59 10.98 -9.18
N ILE A 171 1.46 10.34 -8.87
CA ILE A 171 1.40 8.89 -8.64
C ILE A 171 1.70 8.15 -9.94
N LEU A 172 1.06 8.55 -11.05
CA LEU A 172 1.25 7.93 -12.36
C LEU A 172 2.67 8.13 -12.88
N ASP A 173 3.27 9.33 -12.73
CA ASP A 173 4.67 9.57 -13.09
C ASP A 173 5.64 8.65 -12.34
N ARG A 174 5.39 8.42 -11.05
CA ARG A 174 6.19 7.49 -10.24
C ARG A 174 5.97 6.04 -10.64
N ALA A 175 4.73 5.65 -10.96
CA ALA A 175 4.41 4.31 -11.43
C ALA A 175 5.12 4.00 -12.75
N GLU A 176 5.08 4.91 -13.73
CA GLU A 176 5.81 4.80 -15.01
C GLU A 176 7.32 4.69 -14.78
N ALA A 177 7.87 5.52 -13.88
CA ALA A 177 9.30 5.50 -13.57
C ALA A 177 9.75 4.18 -12.90
N ALA A 178 8.89 3.59 -12.05
CA ALA A 178 9.18 2.33 -11.36
C ALA A 178 9.04 1.11 -12.27
N GLN A 179 8.03 1.10 -13.15
CA GLN A 179 7.73 -0.03 -14.05
C GLN A 179 8.53 0.02 -15.35
N GLY A 180 9.07 1.19 -15.72
CA GLY A 180 9.75 1.41 -17.00
C GLY A 180 8.82 1.34 -18.22
N GLN A 181 7.51 1.44 -18.02
CA GLN A 181 6.48 1.34 -19.04
C GLN A 181 5.56 2.55 -18.99
N ALA A 182 5.25 3.11 -20.18
CA ALA A 182 4.29 4.20 -20.30
C ALA A 182 2.85 3.71 -20.04
N ILE A 183 2.07 4.52 -19.31
CA ILE A 183 0.66 4.26 -19.00
C ILE A 183 -0.21 4.97 -20.04
N ASP A 184 -1.17 4.26 -20.64
CA ASP A 184 -2.22 4.90 -21.45
C ASP A 184 -3.15 5.70 -20.53
N ARG A 185 -2.82 6.98 -20.36
CA ARG A 185 -3.53 7.89 -19.46
C ARG A 185 -4.93 8.26 -19.97
N VAL A 186 -5.19 8.14 -21.28
CA VAL A 186 -6.50 8.44 -21.86
C VAL A 186 -7.48 7.32 -21.53
N ALA A 187 -7.12 6.07 -21.86
CA ALA A 187 -7.93 4.90 -21.52
C ALA A 187 -8.14 4.76 -20.00
N LEU A 188 -7.08 5.04 -19.22
CA LEU A 188 -7.18 5.03 -17.75
C LEU A 188 -8.15 6.10 -17.25
N ALA A 189 -8.13 7.31 -17.77
CA ALA A 189 -9.02 8.39 -17.34
C ALA A 189 -10.49 8.01 -17.50
N GLU A 190 -10.87 7.38 -18.61
CA GLU A 190 -12.26 6.91 -18.83
C GLU A 190 -12.68 5.85 -17.80
N GLU A 191 -11.76 4.95 -17.44
CA GLU A 191 -12.02 3.95 -16.40
C GLU A 191 -12.17 4.59 -15.01
N LEU A 192 -11.33 5.55 -14.69
CA LEU A 192 -11.39 6.27 -13.40
C LEU A 192 -12.68 7.09 -13.26
N GLU A 193 -13.16 7.72 -14.34
CA GLU A 193 -14.44 8.44 -14.31
C GLU A 193 -15.62 7.50 -14.07
N ARG A 194 -15.60 6.30 -14.65
CA ARG A 194 -16.62 5.26 -14.36
C ARG A 194 -16.59 4.85 -12.88
N VAL A 195 -15.41 4.59 -12.33
CA VAL A 195 -15.25 4.26 -10.90
C VAL A 195 -15.74 5.40 -10.01
N ARG A 196 -15.41 6.65 -10.36
CA ARG A 196 -15.84 7.84 -9.63
C ARG A 196 -17.36 8.01 -9.65
N ALA A 197 -17.98 7.86 -10.82
CA ALA A 197 -19.43 7.97 -10.97
C ALA A 197 -20.19 6.86 -10.21
N GLN A 198 -19.63 5.66 -10.12
CA GLN A 198 -20.21 4.53 -9.39
C GLN A 198 -19.94 4.59 -7.87
N GLY A 199 -18.95 5.36 -7.43
CA GLY A 199 -18.53 5.42 -6.04
C GLY A 199 -17.72 4.20 -5.57
N HIS A 200 -17.46 3.21 -6.43
CA HIS A 200 -16.75 1.98 -6.12
C HIS A 200 -16.15 1.33 -7.37
N GLY A 201 -15.23 0.39 -7.17
CA GLY A 201 -14.68 -0.48 -8.20
C GLY A 201 -15.26 -1.89 -8.11
N LEU A 202 -15.56 -2.47 -9.27
CA LEU A 202 -15.99 -3.86 -9.45
C LEU A 202 -15.35 -4.39 -10.73
N ARG A 203 -14.55 -5.46 -10.63
CA ARG A 203 -13.95 -6.09 -11.80
C ARG A 203 -13.45 -7.50 -11.50
N GLU A 204 -13.32 -8.32 -12.52
CA GLU A 204 -12.55 -9.56 -12.41
C GLU A 204 -11.09 -9.25 -12.08
N SER A 205 -10.51 -10.04 -11.19
CA SER A 205 -9.12 -9.86 -10.76
C SER A 205 -8.17 -10.07 -11.96
N PRO A 206 -7.25 -9.13 -12.23
CA PRO A 206 -6.32 -9.26 -13.34
C PRO A 206 -5.21 -10.30 -13.08
N ILE A 207 -5.07 -10.74 -11.82
CA ILE A 207 -3.98 -11.63 -11.40
C ILE A 207 -4.46 -13.00 -10.92
N THR A 208 -5.78 -13.17 -10.64
CA THR A 208 -6.31 -14.41 -10.08
C THR A 208 -7.63 -14.78 -10.74
N ARG A 209 -7.67 -15.95 -11.37
CA ARG A 209 -8.92 -16.46 -12.01
C ARG A 209 -9.96 -16.83 -10.95
N GLY A 210 -11.23 -16.54 -11.22
CA GLY A 210 -12.33 -16.87 -10.33
C GLY A 210 -12.45 -15.96 -9.12
N VAL A 211 -11.72 -14.85 -9.11
CA VAL A 211 -11.83 -13.80 -8.10
C VAL A 211 -12.41 -12.54 -8.74
N THR A 212 -13.42 -11.96 -8.10
CA THR A 212 -13.96 -10.66 -8.45
C THR A 212 -13.59 -9.66 -7.37
N ASP A 213 -12.80 -8.64 -7.73
CA ASP A 213 -12.39 -7.60 -6.81
C ASP A 213 -13.50 -6.54 -6.65
N LEU A 214 -13.93 -6.32 -5.40
CA LEU A 214 -14.83 -5.25 -4.97
C LEU A 214 -14.04 -4.26 -4.15
N SER A 215 -14.03 -2.98 -4.50
CA SER A 215 -13.23 -1.97 -3.80
C SER A 215 -14.02 -0.68 -3.61
N ALA A 216 -13.93 -0.08 -2.43
CA ALA A 216 -14.59 1.19 -2.13
C ALA A 216 -13.64 2.16 -1.39
N PRO A 217 -13.77 3.48 -1.61
CA PRO A 217 -12.90 4.48 -1.01
C PRO A 217 -13.21 4.71 0.47
N ILE A 218 -12.19 5.09 1.23
CA ILE A 218 -12.30 5.61 2.59
C ILE A 218 -11.77 7.03 2.58
N PHE A 219 -12.58 7.96 3.09
CA PHE A 219 -12.26 9.36 3.13
C PHE A 219 -11.85 9.82 4.53
N GLY A 220 -10.92 10.75 4.60
CA GLY A 220 -10.53 11.43 5.84
C GLY A 220 -11.34 12.72 6.08
N PHE A 221 -11.06 13.39 7.19
CA PHE A 221 -11.72 14.63 7.60
C PHE A 221 -11.77 15.72 6.52
N GLY A 222 -10.70 15.84 5.72
CA GLY A 222 -10.60 16.82 4.63
C GLY A 222 -11.30 16.42 3.31
N GLY A 223 -11.97 15.27 3.25
CA GLY A 223 -12.54 14.73 2.03
C GLY A 223 -11.54 14.04 1.10
N ASP A 224 -10.28 13.95 1.49
CA ASP A 224 -9.26 13.23 0.73
C ASP A 224 -9.46 11.71 0.85
N CYS A 225 -9.30 11.00 -0.26
CA CYS A 225 -9.30 9.54 -0.26
C CYS A 225 -8.00 9.03 0.40
N MET A 226 -8.14 8.49 1.61
CA MET A 226 -7.01 7.98 2.40
C MET A 226 -6.64 6.54 2.05
N ALA A 227 -7.62 5.72 1.71
CA ALA A 227 -7.44 4.30 1.44
C ALA A 227 -8.54 3.73 0.55
N ALA A 228 -8.32 2.52 0.05
CA ALA A 228 -9.34 1.68 -0.55
C ALA A 228 -9.48 0.38 0.25
N LEU A 229 -10.70 0.04 0.66
CA LEU A 229 -11.03 -1.27 1.25
C LEU A 229 -11.48 -2.18 0.13
N THR A 230 -10.89 -3.38 0.04
CA THR A 230 -11.13 -4.31 -1.06
C THR A 230 -11.48 -5.69 -0.54
N ILE A 231 -12.52 -6.28 -1.13
CA ILE A 231 -12.89 -7.69 -0.97
C ILE A 231 -12.47 -8.40 -2.26
N PRO A 232 -11.48 -9.31 -2.25
CA PRO A 232 -11.23 -10.23 -3.34
C PRO A 232 -12.25 -11.38 -3.24
N PHE A 233 -13.40 -11.18 -3.84
CA PHE A 233 -14.54 -12.08 -3.72
C PHE A 233 -14.29 -13.38 -4.48
N LEU A 234 -14.25 -14.50 -3.77
CA LEU A 234 -14.07 -15.83 -4.30
C LEU A 234 -15.44 -16.53 -4.33
N GLU A 235 -15.94 -16.88 -5.50
CA GLU A 235 -17.18 -17.66 -5.63
C GLU A 235 -16.92 -19.12 -5.31
N THR A 236 -17.77 -19.68 -4.45
CA THR A 236 -17.73 -21.11 -4.10
C THR A 236 -18.87 -21.84 -4.81
N ILE A 237 -18.56 -23.01 -5.38
CA ILE A 237 -19.52 -23.84 -6.14
C ILE A 237 -20.18 -24.92 -5.28
N ASP A 238 -19.78 -25.05 -4.01
CA ASP A 238 -20.25 -26.09 -3.09
C ASP A 238 -21.48 -25.68 -2.25
N GLY A 239 -22.07 -24.51 -2.55
CA GLY A 239 -23.21 -23.97 -1.83
C GLY A 239 -22.90 -23.38 -0.45
N SER A 240 -21.64 -23.30 -0.05
CA SER A 240 -21.21 -22.70 1.22
C SER A 240 -21.25 -21.17 1.23
N GLN A 241 -21.49 -20.55 0.07
CA GLN A 241 -21.50 -19.11 -0.07
C GLN A 241 -22.75 -18.49 0.58
N THR A 242 -22.53 -17.59 1.51
CA THR A 242 -23.59 -16.94 2.29
C THR A 242 -23.98 -15.55 1.76
N CYS A 243 -23.17 -14.97 0.88
CA CYS A 243 -23.35 -13.61 0.39
C CYS A 243 -23.09 -13.54 -1.12
N SER A 244 -23.94 -12.85 -1.86
CA SER A 244 -23.75 -12.60 -3.29
C SER A 244 -22.87 -11.36 -3.53
N ILE A 245 -22.29 -11.22 -4.73
CA ILE A 245 -21.49 -10.04 -5.11
C ILE A 245 -22.27 -8.72 -4.90
N PRO A 246 -23.54 -8.56 -5.31
CA PRO A 246 -24.31 -7.34 -5.05
C PRO A 246 -24.48 -7.04 -3.56
N GLN A 247 -24.72 -8.05 -2.72
CA GLN A 247 -24.83 -7.89 -1.27
C GLN A 247 -23.48 -7.51 -0.65
N ALA A 248 -22.40 -8.20 -1.02
CA ALA A 248 -21.04 -7.89 -0.56
C ALA A 248 -20.64 -6.46 -0.91
N ARG A 249 -20.98 -6.00 -2.12
CA ARG A 249 -20.76 -4.63 -2.55
C ARG A 249 -21.49 -3.62 -1.66
N GLN A 250 -22.74 -3.85 -1.36
CA GLN A 250 -23.53 -2.95 -0.51
C GLN A 250 -22.96 -2.88 0.89
N ILE A 251 -22.64 -4.01 1.50
CA ILE A 251 -22.02 -4.07 2.84
C ILE A 251 -20.65 -3.39 2.83
N LEU A 252 -19.84 -3.55 1.77
CA LEU A 252 -18.55 -2.88 1.62
C LEU A 252 -18.70 -1.34 1.62
N ILE A 253 -19.63 -0.81 0.83
CA ILE A 253 -19.90 0.64 0.75
C ILE A 253 -20.33 1.18 2.10
N GLU A 254 -21.24 0.51 2.79
CA GLU A 254 -21.67 0.90 4.13
C GLU A 254 -20.52 0.85 5.15
N THR A 255 -19.67 -0.17 5.06
CA THR A 255 -18.49 -0.32 5.92
C THR A 255 -17.50 0.81 5.69
N THR A 256 -17.18 1.15 4.42
CA THR A 256 -16.25 2.26 4.14
C THR A 256 -16.83 3.62 4.55
N ALA A 257 -18.15 3.80 4.49
CA ALA A 257 -18.81 4.99 4.98
C ALA A 257 -18.68 5.12 6.53
N ARG A 258 -18.87 4.03 7.29
CA ARG A 258 -18.67 4.03 8.76
C ARG A 258 -17.21 4.33 9.13
N ILE A 259 -16.25 3.73 8.43
CA ILE A 259 -14.82 4.02 8.65
C ILE A 259 -14.53 5.50 8.37
N SER A 260 -15.06 6.03 7.27
CA SER A 260 -14.87 7.44 6.89
C SER A 260 -15.46 8.38 7.94
N GLN A 261 -16.66 8.07 8.48
CA GLN A 261 -17.26 8.83 9.57
C GLN A 261 -16.42 8.79 10.85
N ALA A 262 -15.86 7.62 11.21
CA ALA A 262 -14.95 7.48 12.35
C ALA A 262 -13.65 8.29 12.16
N LEU A 263 -13.23 8.55 10.90
CA LEU A 263 -12.11 9.43 10.54
C LEU A 263 -12.52 10.92 10.43
N GLY A 264 -13.77 11.25 10.73
CA GLY A 264 -14.27 12.62 10.73
C GLY A 264 -14.81 13.13 9.41
N TYR A 265 -14.94 12.27 8.38
CA TYR A 265 -15.57 12.62 7.11
C TYR A 265 -17.08 12.86 7.30
N ARG A 266 -17.59 13.99 6.86
CA ARG A 266 -19.01 14.38 7.01
C ARG A 266 -19.85 14.29 5.74
N GLY A 267 -19.25 13.77 4.62
CA GLY A 267 -19.90 13.80 3.31
C GLY A 267 -19.94 15.22 2.71
N ASP A 268 -20.28 15.34 1.45
CA ASP A 268 -20.44 16.65 0.74
C ASP A 268 -21.74 17.39 1.16
N ALA A 269 -22.12 17.33 2.40
CA ALA A 269 -23.36 17.95 2.89
C ALA A 269 -23.19 19.40 3.34
N ALA A 270 -22.29 20.18 2.75
CA ALA A 270 -22.09 21.57 3.12
C ALA A 270 -21.58 22.53 2.05
N ASP A 271 -22.05 22.40 0.79
CA ASP A 271 -21.97 23.52 -0.16
C ASP A 271 -23.38 23.97 -0.55
N GLY A 272 -24.09 24.65 0.37
CA GLY A 272 -25.41 25.15 0.01
C GLY A 272 -26.24 25.83 1.10
N ALA A 273 -25.63 26.43 2.12
CA ALA A 273 -26.36 27.40 2.92
C ALA A 273 -25.47 28.59 3.31
N PRO A 274 -25.74 29.82 2.87
CA PRO A 274 -25.06 30.99 3.40
C PRO A 274 -25.43 31.16 4.88
N PRO A 275 -24.53 31.70 5.73
CA PRO A 275 -24.83 31.92 7.15
C PRO A 275 -26.00 32.88 7.25
N ALA A 276 -27.01 32.47 8.01
CA ALA A 276 -28.12 33.35 8.36
C ALA A 276 -27.56 34.58 9.06
N SER A 277 -27.75 35.75 8.47
CA SER A 277 -27.49 37.06 9.06
C SER A 277 -28.35 37.20 10.32
N CYS A 278 -27.70 37.22 11.50
CA CYS A 278 -28.33 37.73 12.71
C CYS A 278 -28.62 39.22 12.53
N GLY A 279 -29.92 39.59 12.50
CA GLY A 279 -30.41 40.94 12.72
C GLY A 279 -30.53 41.23 14.22
#